data_6cb54a7956e5eaa6aab54ecfc9b47f27
#
_entry.id   6cb54a7956e5eaa6aab54ecfc9b47f27
#
_cell.length_a   1.000
_cell.length_b   1.000
_cell.length_c   1.000
_cell.angle_alpha   90.00
_cell.angle_beta   90.00
_cell.angle_gamma   90.00
#
_symmetry.space_group_name_H-M   'P 1'
#
loop_
_entity.id
_entity.type
_entity.pdbx_description
1 polymer ?
#
loop_
_entity_poly.entity_id
_entity_poly.type
_entity_poly.pdbx_seq_one_letter_code
_entity_poly.pdbx_strand_id
1 'polypeptide(L)'
;MSVSAHIVFQSHLAQIRIAAMKRIHRQREIAKKEIPHDPEAHKDFKRYDRQYYVLKKFNWLLFKKEDDPKYFSEAAEAKYNVKFQKEMDYKDLLDEILKSDEELKEAYQLKNEVTYFYEHATVGTALEKLNTLIQWFLNARSQNFRIFAKTLMKWKKEIIHSFIVLKQEYYIDAATGEEKLQEKKMTNAIIENKNAIIKCVKKNANGYTNWGRFRNRIMYVLDPKATYSLYPIQNESKAASPCS
;
A
#
# COMPACT_ATOMS: atom_id res chain seq x y z
N MET A 1 -0.16 -5.40 -7.59
CA MET A 1 -0.14 -5.91 -6.20
C MET A 1 -1.54 -6.40 -5.89
N SER A 2 -1.71 -7.61 -5.38
CA SER A 2 -3.01 -7.94 -4.79
C SER A 2 -3.24 -6.92 -3.67
N VAL A 3 -4.23 -6.05 -3.82
CA VAL A 3 -4.57 -4.99 -2.86
C VAL A 3 -4.72 -5.57 -1.46
N SER A 4 -5.23 -6.79 -1.35
CA SER A 4 -5.38 -7.49 -0.09
C SER A 4 -4.05 -7.74 0.65
N ALA A 5 -2.99 -8.20 -0.02
CA ALA A 5 -1.70 -8.45 0.61
C ALA A 5 -1.02 -7.16 1.07
N HIS A 6 -1.11 -6.10 0.27
CA HIS A 6 -0.58 -4.79 0.63
C HIS A 6 -1.29 -4.19 1.84
N ILE A 7 -2.62 -4.25 1.89
CA ILE A 7 -3.43 -3.75 3.02
C ILE A 7 -3.09 -4.50 4.30
N VAL A 8 -2.98 -5.83 4.24
CA VAL A 8 -2.62 -6.65 5.41
C VAL A 8 -1.22 -6.28 5.90
N PHE A 9 -0.25 -6.15 5.00
CA PHE A 9 1.10 -5.74 5.36
C PHE A 9 1.14 -4.34 6.00
N GLN A 10 0.45 -3.37 5.42
CA GLN A 10 0.33 -2.00 5.95
C GLN A 10 -0.27 -2.00 7.37
N SER A 11 -1.26 -2.86 7.62
CA SER A 11 -1.85 -3.04 8.95
C SER A 11 -0.83 -3.56 9.96
N HIS A 12 -0.01 -4.56 9.59
CA HIS A 12 1.04 -5.09 10.46
C HIS A 12 2.13 -4.05 10.76
N LEU A 13 2.59 -3.31 9.76
CA LEU A 13 3.54 -2.21 9.95
C LEU A 13 2.98 -1.14 10.90
N ALA A 14 1.70 -0.79 10.75
CA ALA A 14 1.03 0.16 11.64
C ALA A 14 0.99 -0.35 13.09
N GLN A 15 0.73 -1.64 13.31
CA GLN A 15 0.75 -2.25 14.65
C GLN A 15 2.15 -2.21 15.28
N ILE A 16 3.19 -2.54 14.52
CA ILE A 16 4.59 -2.49 14.98
C ILE A 16 4.97 -1.06 15.34
N ARG A 17 4.61 -0.08 14.49
CA ARG A 17 4.81 1.35 14.80
C ARG A 17 4.14 1.77 16.10
N ILE A 18 2.90 1.34 16.35
CA ILE A 18 2.19 1.65 17.60
C ILE A 18 2.89 1.01 18.80
N ALA A 19 3.37 -0.23 18.66
CA ALA A 19 4.11 -0.92 19.71
C ALA A 19 5.44 -0.21 20.01
N ALA A 20 6.21 0.16 18.99
CA ALA A 20 7.45 0.94 19.12
C ALA A 20 7.21 2.29 19.83
N MET A 21 6.15 3.01 19.43
CA MET A 21 5.79 4.28 20.05
C MET A 21 5.46 4.11 21.54
N LYS A 22 4.76 3.04 21.93
CA LYS A 22 4.48 2.73 23.34
C LYS A 22 5.74 2.39 24.12
N ARG A 23 6.67 1.61 23.55
CA ARG A 23 7.97 1.27 24.15
C ARG A 23 8.78 2.56 24.43
N ILE A 24 8.94 3.42 23.43
CA ILE A 24 9.70 4.67 23.54
C ILE A 24 9.03 5.61 24.54
N HIS A 25 7.72 5.74 24.52
CA HIS A 25 6.99 6.57 25.48
C HIS A 25 7.22 6.09 26.90
N ARG A 26 7.16 4.79 27.15
CA ARG A 26 7.41 4.19 28.47
C ARG A 26 8.84 4.50 28.95
N GLN A 27 9.85 4.32 28.09
CA GLN A 27 11.24 4.64 28.42
C GLN A 27 11.43 6.12 28.71
N ARG A 28 10.79 6.99 27.94
CA ARG A 28 10.78 8.44 28.17
C ARG A 28 10.21 8.80 29.54
N GLU A 29 9.11 8.20 29.95
CA GLU A 29 8.49 8.47 31.26
C GLU A 29 9.32 7.92 32.43
N ILE A 30 9.99 6.79 32.24
CA ILE A 30 10.95 6.26 33.24
C ILE A 30 12.10 7.24 33.40
N ALA A 31 12.79 7.58 32.31
CA ALA A 31 13.93 8.52 32.35
C ALA A 31 13.53 9.87 32.97
N LYS A 32 12.31 10.36 32.69
CA LYS A 32 11.80 11.61 33.28
C LYS A 32 11.71 11.56 34.80
N LYS A 33 11.29 10.41 35.36
CA LYS A 33 11.17 10.21 36.80
C LYS A 33 12.54 10.09 37.50
N GLU A 34 13.54 9.61 36.77
CA GLU A 34 14.89 9.41 37.28
C GLU A 34 15.75 10.69 37.28
N ILE A 35 15.38 11.74 36.51
CA ILE A 35 16.10 13.00 36.40
C ILE A 35 16.52 13.59 37.79
N PRO A 36 15.65 13.60 38.82
CA PRO A 36 16.03 14.15 40.12
C PRO A 36 17.11 13.34 40.88
N HIS A 37 17.32 12.09 40.48
CA HIS A 37 18.17 11.13 41.21
C HIS A 37 19.43 10.76 40.45
N ASP A 38 19.43 10.93 39.10
CA ASP A 38 20.55 10.58 38.23
C ASP A 38 20.78 11.64 37.14
N PRO A 39 21.96 12.28 37.13
CA PRO A 39 22.35 13.26 36.10
C PRO A 39 22.34 12.67 34.65
N GLU A 40 22.65 11.39 34.50
CA GLU A 40 22.63 10.73 33.18
C GLU A 40 21.20 10.52 32.65
N ALA A 41 20.20 10.39 33.53
CA ALA A 41 18.79 10.26 33.15
C ALA A 41 18.30 11.45 32.33
N HIS A 42 18.91 12.63 32.45
CA HIS A 42 18.58 13.78 31.62
C HIS A 42 18.98 13.58 30.15
N LYS A 43 20.11 12.92 29.89
CA LYS A 43 20.55 12.57 28.53
C LYS A 43 19.60 11.55 27.91
N ASP A 44 19.25 10.52 28.67
CA ASP A 44 18.30 9.48 28.23
C ASP A 44 16.92 10.06 27.98
N PHE A 45 16.42 10.92 28.86
CA PHE A 45 15.15 11.61 28.61
C PHE A 45 15.18 12.41 27.30
N LYS A 46 16.23 13.21 27.05
CA LYS A 46 16.38 13.96 25.80
C LYS A 46 16.40 13.05 24.59
N ARG A 47 17.08 11.89 24.67
CA ARG A 47 17.13 10.90 23.60
C ARG A 47 15.74 10.35 23.29
N TYR A 48 15.04 9.83 24.30
CA TYR A 48 13.70 9.26 24.12
C TYR A 48 12.65 10.32 23.74
N ASP A 49 12.79 11.56 24.20
CA ASP A 49 11.90 12.66 23.83
C ASP A 49 12.04 13.01 22.34
N ARG A 50 13.26 13.02 21.80
CA ARG A 50 13.53 13.19 20.36
C ARG A 50 12.93 12.03 19.54
N GLN A 51 13.20 10.79 19.94
CA GLN A 51 12.69 9.59 19.28
C GLN A 51 11.14 9.58 19.27
N TYR A 52 10.52 9.86 20.39
CA TYR A 52 9.07 9.96 20.50
C TYR A 52 8.50 11.06 19.59
N TYR A 53 9.13 12.23 19.57
CA TYR A 53 8.73 13.35 18.71
C TYR A 53 8.75 12.97 17.24
N VAL A 54 9.86 12.39 16.77
CA VAL A 54 10.01 12.02 15.34
C VAL A 54 8.98 10.96 14.97
N LEU A 55 8.87 9.91 15.77
CA LEU A 55 7.92 8.82 15.51
C LEU A 55 6.46 9.28 15.58
N LYS A 56 6.13 10.24 16.44
CA LYS A 56 4.78 10.82 16.51
C LYS A 56 4.45 11.71 15.33
N LYS A 57 5.37 12.58 14.91
CA LYS A 57 5.12 13.61 13.90
C LYS A 57 5.37 13.13 12.47
N PHE A 58 6.36 12.29 12.26
CA PHE A 58 6.84 11.90 10.93
C PHE A 58 6.65 10.40 10.61
N ASN A 59 5.82 9.70 11.38
CA ASN A 59 5.56 8.27 11.17
C ASN A 59 5.02 7.91 9.76
N TRP A 60 4.44 8.86 9.05
CA TRP A 60 3.95 8.69 7.69
C TRP A 60 5.06 8.39 6.69
N LEU A 61 6.34 8.77 6.99
CA LEU A 61 7.51 8.44 6.18
C LEU A 61 7.71 6.92 6.05
N LEU A 62 7.37 6.15 7.07
CA LEU A 62 7.47 4.69 7.06
C LEU A 62 6.64 4.04 5.94
N PHE A 63 5.58 4.72 5.48
CA PHE A 63 4.67 4.21 4.46
C PHE A 63 4.99 4.72 3.05
N LYS A 64 5.99 5.59 2.91
CA LYS A 64 6.47 6.06 1.61
C LYS A 64 7.42 5.07 0.97
N LYS A 65 7.53 5.13 -0.36
CA LYS A 65 8.59 4.41 -1.07
C LYS A 65 9.94 5.00 -0.71
N GLU A 66 10.98 4.16 -0.67
CA GLU A 66 12.33 4.56 -0.34
C GLU A 66 12.94 5.51 -1.40
N ASP A 67 12.53 5.35 -2.65
CA ASP A 67 12.94 6.12 -3.81
C ASP A 67 11.92 7.18 -4.25
N ASP A 68 10.94 7.54 -3.39
CA ASP A 68 9.94 8.56 -3.72
C ASP A 68 10.61 9.93 -3.91
N PRO A 69 10.71 10.46 -5.15
CA PRO A 69 11.50 11.66 -5.44
C PRO A 69 10.93 12.91 -4.75
N LYS A 70 9.68 12.89 -4.34
CA LYS A 70 9.05 13.98 -3.61
C LYS A 70 9.62 14.16 -2.21
N TYR A 71 10.08 13.07 -1.58
CA TYR A 71 10.48 13.08 -0.17
C TYR A 71 11.95 12.74 0.05
N PHE A 72 12.53 11.95 -0.85
CA PHE A 72 13.88 11.38 -0.67
C PHE A 72 14.83 11.71 -1.81
N SER A 73 14.53 12.76 -2.62
CA SER A 73 15.45 13.24 -3.64
C SER A 73 16.65 13.96 -2.99
N GLU A 74 17.78 13.97 -3.66
CA GLU A 74 18.95 14.75 -3.25
C GLU A 74 18.70 16.27 -3.22
N ALA A 75 17.68 16.72 -3.97
CA ALA A 75 17.25 18.13 -4.00
C ALA A 75 16.23 18.48 -2.89
N ALA A 76 15.92 17.54 -1.97
CA ALA A 76 14.98 17.80 -0.89
C ALA A 76 15.55 18.84 0.06
N GLU A 77 14.85 19.95 0.23
CA GLU A 77 15.27 21.02 1.12
C GLU A 77 15.28 20.57 2.59
N ALA A 78 16.44 20.65 3.23
CA ALA A 78 16.56 20.48 4.66
C ALA A 78 15.89 21.65 5.38
N LYS A 79 15.20 21.36 6.49
CA LYS A 79 14.52 22.36 7.32
C LYS A 79 15.04 22.28 8.75
N TYR A 80 15.19 23.45 9.36
CA TYR A 80 15.64 23.51 10.75
C TYR A 80 14.67 22.81 11.70
N ASN A 81 15.16 21.81 12.39
CA ASN A 81 14.39 21.05 13.38
C ASN A 81 14.76 21.48 14.80
N VAL A 82 13.84 22.18 15.46
CA VAL A 82 14.03 22.73 16.80
C VAL A 82 14.39 21.66 17.85
N LYS A 83 13.81 20.44 17.75
CA LYS A 83 14.09 19.36 18.70
C LYS A 83 15.51 18.79 18.57
N PHE A 84 16.04 18.77 17.36
CA PHE A 84 17.39 18.28 17.06
C PHE A 84 18.42 19.42 17.02
N GLN A 85 17.98 20.67 16.96
CA GLN A 85 18.84 21.86 16.85
C GLN A 85 19.78 21.80 15.63
N LYS A 86 19.30 21.21 14.53
CA LYS A 86 20.01 21.09 13.25
C LYS A 86 19.04 21.10 12.07
N GLU A 87 19.56 21.37 10.89
CA GLU A 87 18.84 21.16 9.65
C GLU A 87 18.70 19.66 9.37
N MET A 88 17.52 19.26 8.92
CA MET A 88 17.19 17.87 8.63
C MET A 88 16.25 17.81 7.42
N ASP A 89 16.54 16.90 6.53
CA ASP A 89 15.61 16.50 5.48
C ASP A 89 14.72 15.34 5.92
N TYR A 90 13.87 14.84 5.01
CA TYR A 90 12.99 13.71 5.35
C TYR A 90 13.73 12.38 5.47
N LYS A 91 14.90 12.24 4.82
CA LYS A 91 15.75 11.06 4.93
C LYS A 91 16.38 10.99 6.32
N ASP A 92 16.94 12.11 6.80
CA ASP A 92 17.47 12.23 8.17
C ASP A 92 16.40 11.88 9.21
N LEU A 93 15.18 12.40 9.03
CA LEU A 93 14.06 12.13 9.95
C LEU A 93 13.64 10.66 9.93
N LEU A 94 13.63 10.03 8.77
CA LEU A 94 13.37 8.60 8.63
C LEU A 94 14.47 7.77 9.32
N ASP A 95 15.73 8.12 9.13
CA ASP A 95 16.86 7.45 9.78
C ASP A 95 16.76 7.52 11.32
N GLU A 96 16.38 8.67 11.86
CA GLU A 96 16.14 8.81 13.30
C GLU A 96 14.97 7.95 13.80
N ILE A 97 13.92 7.79 13.00
CA ILE A 97 12.81 6.85 13.29
C ILE A 97 13.34 5.41 13.31
N LEU A 98 14.11 5.01 12.31
CA LEU A 98 14.60 3.63 12.18
C LEU A 98 15.66 3.28 13.23
N LYS A 99 16.44 4.26 13.70
CA LYS A 99 17.38 4.10 14.84
C LYS A 99 16.66 3.93 16.17
N SER A 100 15.41 4.33 16.28
CA SER A 100 14.68 4.33 17.55
C SER A 100 14.22 2.96 18.01
N ASP A 101 13.99 2.02 17.08
CA ASP A 101 13.44 0.69 17.39
C ASP A 101 13.82 -0.33 16.30
N GLU A 102 14.51 -1.39 16.69
CA GLU A 102 15.03 -2.41 15.78
C GLU A 102 13.91 -3.23 15.08
N GLU A 103 12.80 -3.48 15.77
CA GLU A 103 11.66 -4.19 15.16
C GLU A 103 11.00 -3.32 14.08
N LEU A 104 10.95 -2.01 14.32
CA LEU A 104 10.42 -1.05 13.34
C LEU A 104 11.35 -0.92 12.13
N LYS A 105 12.67 -0.94 12.35
CA LYS A 105 13.67 -0.93 11.28
C LYS A 105 13.53 -2.16 10.39
N GLU A 106 13.47 -3.35 10.98
CA GLU A 106 13.24 -4.60 10.25
C GLU A 106 11.92 -4.56 9.46
N ALA A 107 10.85 -4.05 10.08
CA ALA A 107 9.56 -3.91 9.43
C ALA A 107 9.60 -2.99 8.20
N TYR A 108 10.36 -1.89 8.28
CA TYR A 108 10.56 -0.99 7.16
C TYR A 108 11.35 -1.64 6.03
N GLN A 109 12.42 -2.38 6.35
CA GLN A 109 13.20 -3.13 5.36
C GLN A 109 12.33 -4.17 4.64
N LEU A 110 11.57 -4.96 5.38
CA LEU A 110 10.65 -5.95 4.80
C LEU A 110 9.57 -5.29 3.91
N LYS A 111 9.11 -4.07 4.26
CA LYS A 111 8.22 -3.29 3.40
C LYS A 111 8.87 -2.99 2.05
N ASN A 112 10.11 -2.54 2.05
CA ASN A 112 10.82 -2.21 0.82
C ASN A 112 11.04 -3.47 -0.03
N GLU A 113 11.38 -4.61 0.58
CA GLU A 113 11.53 -5.89 -0.12
C GLU A 113 10.22 -6.37 -0.75
N VAL A 114 9.09 -6.19 -0.09
CA VAL A 114 7.76 -6.47 -0.69
C VAL A 114 7.53 -5.56 -1.90
N THR A 115 7.84 -4.28 -1.78
CA THR A 115 7.67 -3.32 -2.87
C THR A 115 8.56 -3.71 -4.05
N TYR A 116 9.84 -3.97 -3.79
CA TYR A 116 10.81 -4.42 -4.78
C TYR A 116 10.39 -5.70 -5.49
N PHE A 117 9.88 -6.69 -4.74
CA PHE A 117 9.34 -7.92 -5.30
C PHE A 117 8.25 -7.64 -6.34
N TYR A 118 7.25 -6.83 -6.01
CA TYR A 118 6.15 -6.55 -6.93
C TYR A 118 6.55 -5.71 -8.14
N GLU A 119 7.56 -4.87 -8.01
CA GLU A 119 8.04 -4.01 -9.10
C GLU A 119 8.96 -4.76 -10.07
N HIS A 120 9.80 -5.67 -9.56
CA HIS A 120 10.88 -6.28 -10.33
C HIS A 120 10.73 -7.80 -10.58
N ALA A 121 9.70 -8.45 -10.04
CA ALA A 121 9.45 -9.85 -10.34
C ALA A 121 8.76 -10.01 -11.69
N THR A 122 9.22 -11.00 -12.43
CA THR A 122 8.63 -11.49 -13.68
C THR A 122 8.02 -12.87 -13.46
N VAL A 123 7.25 -13.38 -14.40
CA VAL A 123 6.66 -14.74 -14.33
C VAL A 123 7.74 -15.80 -14.02
N GLY A 124 8.93 -15.69 -14.65
CA GLY A 124 10.02 -16.64 -14.46
C GLY A 124 10.73 -16.54 -13.11
N THR A 125 10.79 -15.34 -12.50
CA THR A 125 11.52 -15.08 -11.24
C THR A 125 10.62 -14.97 -10.01
N ALA A 126 9.30 -14.86 -10.20
CA ALA A 126 8.36 -14.62 -9.11
C ALA A 126 8.36 -15.72 -8.05
N LEU A 127 8.49 -16.99 -8.46
CA LEU A 127 8.50 -18.12 -7.54
C LEU A 127 9.71 -18.09 -6.59
N GLU A 128 10.90 -17.87 -7.13
CA GLU A 128 12.14 -17.83 -6.37
C GLU A 128 12.17 -16.63 -5.42
N LYS A 129 11.90 -15.44 -5.96
CA LYS A 129 11.86 -14.20 -5.17
C LYS A 129 10.81 -14.26 -4.06
N LEU A 130 9.62 -14.83 -4.34
CA LEU A 130 8.58 -15.00 -3.32
C LEU A 130 9.00 -15.98 -2.22
N ASN A 131 9.70 -17.07 -2.57
CA ASN A 131 10.22 -18.00 -1.57
C ASN A 131 11.24 -17.32 -0.65
N THR A 132 12.16 -16.54 -1.21
CA THR A 132 13.14 -15.77 -0.44
C THR A 132 12.44 -14.78 0.51
N LEU A 133 11.45 -14.06 -0.01
CA LEU A 133 10.65 -13.13 0.78
C LEU A 133 9.92 -13.84 1.94
N ILE A 134 9.33 -15.00 1.69
CA ILE A 134 8.67 -15.81 2.72
C ILE A 134 9.67 -16.21 3.82
N GLN A 135 10.89 -16.63 3.46
CA GLN A 135 11.92 -16.96 4.44
C GLN A 135 12.30 -15.77 5.32
N TRP A 136 12.45 -14.59 4.76
CA TRP A 136 12.72 -13.38 5.53
C TRP A 136 11.59 -13.09 6.53
N PHE A 137 10.34 -13.21 6.12
CA PHE A 137 9.19 -13.05 7.02
C PHE A 137 9.09 -14.11 8.10
N LEU A 138 9.46 -15.38 7.80
CA LEU A 138 9.49 -16.45 8.81
C LEU A 138 10.55 -16.20 9.89
N ASN A 139 11.68 -15.61 9.50
CA ASN A 139 12.79 -15.29 10.39
C ASN A 139 12.65 -13.93 11.08
N ALA A 140 11.61 -13.16 10.76
CA ALA A 140 11.40 -11.84 11.34
C ALA A 140 11.13 -11.91 12.85
N ARG A 141 11.58 -10.87 13.59
CA ARG A 141 11.37 -10.74 15.04
C ARG A 141 9.89 -10.68 15.39
N SER A 142 9.11 -9.96 14.58
CA SER A 142 7.68 -9.76 14.82
C SER A 142 6.86 -11.01 14.54
N GLN A 143 6.06 -11.43 15.52
CA GLN A 143 5.08 -12.51 15.37
C GLN A 143 4.08 -12.23 14.23
N ASN A 144 3.70 -10.98 14.04
CA ASN A 144 2.77 -10.57 12.99
C ASN A 144 3.34 -10.87 11.60
N PHE A 145 4.65 -10.71 11.39
CA PHE A 145 5.30 -11.04 10.13
C PHE A 145 5.42 -12.54 9.90
N ARG A 146 5.66 -13.33 10.94
CA ARG A 146 5.62 -14.81 10.82
C ARG A 146 4.22 -15.32 10.46
N ILE A 147 3.16 -14.66 10.97
CA ILE A 147 1.77 -14.95 10.56
C ILE A 147 1.55 -14.53 9.10
N PHE A 148 2.07 -13.36 8.70
CA PHE A 148 1.99 -12.90 7.31
C PHE A 148 2.70 -13.85 6.34
N ALA A 149 3.85 -14.42 6.70
CA ALA A 149 4.53 -15.44 5.91
C ALA A 149 3.62 -16.65 5.61
N LYS A 150 2.85 -17.12 6.60
CA LYS A 150 1.88 -18.21 6.40
C LYS A 150 0.79 -17.82 5.40
N THR A 151 0.37 -16.55 5.42
CA THR A 151 -0.59 -16.01 4.45
C THR A 151 0.01 -16.00 3.04
N LEU A 152 1.27 -15.56 2.88
CA LEU A 152 1.98 -15.61 1.59
C LEU A 152 2.11 -17.03 1.07
N MET A 153 2.44 -18.00 1.93
CA MET A 153 2.50 -19.41 1.55
C MET A 153 1.16 -19.96 1.07
N LYS A 154 0.07 -19.59 1.77
CA LYS A 154 -1.28 -20.01 1.40
C LYS A 154 -1.70 -19.48 0.02
N TRP A 155 -1.35 -18.23 -0.30
CA TRP A 155 -1.72 -17.55 -1.54
C TRP A 155 -0.60 -17.53 -2.58
N LYS A 156 0.40 -18.41 -2.43
CA LYS A 156 1.59 -18.43 -3.28
C LYS A 156 1.28 -18.58 -4.77
N LYS A 157 0.37 -19.48 -5.12
CA LYS A 157 -0.02 -19.72 -6.52
C LYS A 157 -0.69 -18.47 -7.12
N GLU A 158 -1.61 -17.87 -6.41
CA GLU A 158 -2.36 -16.70 -6.84
C GLU A 158 -1.45 -15.47 -6.97
N ILE A 159 -0.48 -15.33 -6.06
CA ILE A 159 0.53 -14.26 -6.14
C ILE A 159 1.38 -14.44 -7.41
N ILE A 160 1.85 -15.65 -7.70
CA ILE A 160 2.64 -15.93 -8.92
C ILE A 160 1.79 -15.68 -10.17
N HIS A 161 0.53 -16.12 -10.18
CA HIS A 161 -0.38 -15.90 -11.30
C HIS A 161 -0.64 -14.41 -11.55
N SER A 162 -0.51 -13.53 -10.55
CA SER A 162 -0.69 -12.10 -10.73
C SER A 162 0.40 -11.44 -11.61
N PHE A 163 1.51 -12.14 -11.86
CA PHE A 163 2.56 -11.68 -12.77
C PHE A 163 2.33 -12.09 -14.22
N ILE A 164 1.31 -12.92 -14.51
CA ILE A 164 0.98 -13.30 -15.88
C ILE A 164 0.50 -12.06 -16.65
N VAL A 165 1.18 -11.77 -17.76
CA VAL A 165 0.79 -10.72 -18.67
C VAL A 165 -0.35 -11.22 -19.54
N LEU A 166 -1.51 -10.58 -19.45
CA LEU A 166 -2.70 -10.94 -20.24
C LEU A 166 -2.71 -10.30 -21.63
N LYS A 167 -2.18 -9.08 -21.72
CA LYS A 167 -2.15 -8.29 -22.95
C LYS A 167 -0.99 -7.33 -22.93
N GLN A 168 -0.34 -7.17 -24.07
CA GLN A 168 0.67 -6.14 -24.31
C GLN A 168 0.09 -5.12 -25.31
N GLU A 169 0.12 -3.86 -24.96
CA GLU A 169 -0.33 -2.75 -25.80
C GLU A 169 0.75 -1.67 -25.88
N TYR A 170 1.00 -1.18 -27.08
CA TYR A 170 1.85 -0.01 -27.26
C TYR A 170 1.02 1.26 -27.14
N TYR A 171 1.54 2.25 -26.46
CA TYR A 171 0.92 3.58 -26.37
C TYR A 171 2.01 4.65 -26.52
N ILE A 172 1.60 5.82 -27.02
CA ILE A 172 2.49 6.98 -27.11
C ILE A 172 2.37 7.76 -25.80
N ASP A 173 3.48 7.93 -25.10
CA ASP A 173 3.55 8.77 -23.91
C ASP A 173 3.32 10.23 -24.28
N ALA A 174 2.23 10.83 -23.78
CA ALA A 174 1.85 12.20 -24.09
C ALA A 174 2.89 13.26 -23.64
N ALA A 175 3.75 12.93 -22.67
CA ALA A 175 4.78 13.83 -22.18
C ALA A 175 6.09 13.78 -22.97
N THR A 176 6.46 12.59 -23.45
CA THR A 176 7.75 12.37 -24.16
C THR A 176 7.59 12.14 -25.65
N GLY A 177 6.38 11.80 -26.13
CA GLY A 177 6.13 11.40 -27.52
C GLY A 177 6.72 10.03 -27.88
N GLU A 178 7.26 9.30 -26.94
CA GLU A 178 7.86 8.00 -27.16
C GLU A 178 6.84 6.87 -27.12
N GLU A 179 7.04 5.85 -27.94
CA GLU A 179 6.24 4.63 -27.89
C GLU A 179 6.68 3.77 -26.69
N LYS A 180 5.76 3.50 -25.78
CA LYS A 180 5.98 2.68 -24.59
C LYS A 180 5.11 1.44 -24.59
N LEU A 181 5.68 0.31 -24.15
CA LEU A 181 4.96 -0.93 -23.99
C LEU A 181 4.26 -0.95 -22.64
N GLN A 182 2.93 -1.09 -22.65
CA GLN A 182 2.15 -1.32 -21.45
C GLN A 182 1.75 -2.79 -21.33
N GLU A 183 2.21 -3.44 -20.27
CA GLU A 183 1.81 -4.80 -19.93
C GLU A 183 0.59 -4.80 -19.00
N LYS A 184 -0.51 -5.36 -19.48
CA LYS A 184 -1.71 -5.58 -18.66
C LYS A 184 -1.58 -6.93 -17.94
N LYS A 185 -1.20 -6.87 -16.66
CA LYS A 185 -1.11 -8.03 -15.77
C LYS A 185 -2.47 -8.39 -15.18
N MET A 186 -2.64 -9.64 -14.75
CA MET A 186 -3.82 -10.08 -14.02
C MET A 186 -3.87 -9.37 -12.67
N THR A 187 -4.84 -8.47 -12.48
CA THR A 187 -5.02 -7.72 -11.24
C THR A 187 -6.46 -7.79 -10.75
N ASN A 188 -6.66 -7.60 -9.45
CA ASN A 188 -8.00 -7.48 -8.87
C ASN A 188 -8.67 -6.13 -9.15
N ALA A 189 -7.99 -5.20 -9.85
CA ALA A 189 -8.49 -3.85 -10.11
C ALA A 189 -9.87 -3.85 -10.80
N ILE A 190 -10.11 -4.78 -11.72
CA ILE A 190 -11.41 -4.93 -12.41
C ILE A 190 -12.51 -5.31 -11.41
N ILE A 191 -12.23 -6.27 -10.52
CA ILE A 191 -13.17 -6.73 -9.50
C ILE A 191 -13.43 -5.63 -8.47
N GLU A 192 -12.38 -4.89 -8.08
CA GLU A 192 -12.47 -3.78 -7.14
C GLU A 192 -13.30 -2.62 -7.70
N ASN A 193 -13.10 -2.27 -8.97
CA ASN A 193 -13.92 -1.27 -9.65
C ASN A 193 -15.39 -1.72 -9.71
N LYS A 194 -15.65 -2.96 -10.08
CA LYS A 194 -17.03 -3.50 -10.08
C LYS A 194 -17.64 -3.50 -8.68
N ASN A 195 -16.87 -3.85 -7.64
CA ASN A 195 -17.33 -3.80 -6.25
C ASN A 195 -17.61 -2.35 -5.79
N ALA A 196 -16.83 -1.37 -6.25
CA ALA A 196 -17.08 0.05 -5.98
C ALA A 196 -18.41 0.49 -6.61
N ILE A 197 -18.66 0.10 -7.85
CA ILE A 197 -19.94 0.37 -8.54
C ILE A 197 -21.11 -0.26 -7.78
N ILE A 198 -20.99 -1.53 -7.36
CA ILE A 198 -22.03 -2.23 -6.58
C ILE A 198 -22.32 -1.50 -5.27
N LYS A 199 -21.27 -1.07 -4.55
CA LYS A 199 -21.42 -0.27 -3.32
C LYS A 199 -22.13 1.06 -3.57
N CYS A 200 -21.80 1.72 -4.69
CA CYS A 200 -22.46 2.96 -5.11
C CYS A 200 -23.96 2.74 -5.39
N VAL A 201 -24.32 1.69 -6.14
CA VAL A 201 -25.71 1.29 -6.41
C VAL A 201 -26.47 1.06 -5.10
N LYS A 202 -25.86 0.33 -4.15
CA LYS A 202 -26.45 0.07 -2.84
C LYS A 202 -26.66 1.36 -2.03
N LYS A 203 -25.69 2.26 -2.03
CA LYS A 203 -25.74 3.55 -1.31
C LYS A 203 -26.83 4.46 -1.89
N ASN A 204 -26.87 4.60 -3.22
CA ASN A 204 -27.82 5.51 -3.89
C ASN A 204 -29.29 5.07 -3.74
N ALA A 205 -29.52 3.79 -3.48
CA ALA A 205 -30.87 3.25 -3.25
C ALA A 205 -31.28 3.22 -1.77
N ASN A 206 -30.48 3.84 -0.87
CA ASN A 206 -30.69 3.79 0.57
C ASN A 206 -30.88 2.36 1.14
N GLY A 207 -30.30 1.37 0.47
CA GLY A 207 -30.42 -0.04 0.77
C GLY A 207 -31.52 -0.75 -0.09
N TYR A 208 -31.32 -2.05 -0.26
CA TYR A 208 -32.27 -2.92 -0.92
C TYR A 208 -32.78 -3.98 0.07
N THR A 209 -34.08 -4.08 0.22
CA THR A 209 -34.72 -5.15 0.99
C THR A 209 -34.97 -6.42 0.14
N ASN A 210 -35.13 -6.24 -1.19
CA ASN A 210 -35.37 -7.33 -2.12
C ASN A 210 -34.09 -7.68 -2.89
N TRP A 211 -33.54 -8.87 -2.64
CA TRP A 211 -32.33 -9.37 -3.29
C TRP A 211 -32.46 -9.48 -4.81
N GLY A 212 -33.62 -9.96 -5.31
CA GLY A 212 -33.84 -10.14 -6.76
C GLY A 212 -33.74 -8.79 -7.51
N ARG A 213 -34.36 -7.75 -6.98
CA ARG A 213 -34.30 -6.40 -7.56
C ARG A 213 -32.89 -5.83 -7.51
N PHE A 214 -32.18 -6.02 -6.38
CA PHE A 214 -30.80 -5.57 -6.23
C PHE A 214 -29.87 -6.28 -7.24
N ARG A 215 -29.96 -7.61 -7.32
CA ARG A 215 -29.20 -8.41 -8.28
C ARG A 215 -29.42 -7.95 -9.72
N ASN A 216 -30.68 -7.78 -10.12
CA ASN A 216 -31.03 -7.36 -11.50
C ASN A 216 -30.47 -5.96 -11.78
N ARG A 217 -30.52 -5.03 -10.82
CA ARG A 217 -29.95 -3.69 -10.95
C ARG A 217 -28.43 -3.75 -11.12
N ILE A 218 -27.74 -4.58 -10.34
CA ILE A 218 -26.29 -4.79 -10.47
C ILE A 218 -25.94 -5.34 -11.84
N MET A 219 -26.63 -6.39 -12.28
CA MET A 219 -26.36 -7.00 -13.58
C MET A 219 -26.55 -5.99 -14.71
N TYR A 220 -27.58 -5.18 -14.64
CA TYR A 220 -27.82 -4.13 -15.62
C TYR A 220 -26.73 -3.05 -15.63
N VAL A 221 -26.32 -2.56 -14.45
CA VAL A 221 -25.28 -1.51 -14.33
C VAL A 221 -23.90 -2.01 -14.72
N LEU A 222 -23.62 -3.30 -14.54
CA LEU A 222 -22.33 -3.90 -14.88
C LEU A 222 -22.26 -4.41 -16.32
N ASP A 223 -23.38 -4.45 -17.04
CA ASP A 223 -23.40 -4.87 -18.44
C ASP A 223 -22.84 -3.75 -19.34
N PRO A 224 -21.72 -3.98 -20.04
CA PRO A 224 -21.13 -2.99 -20.94
C PRO A 224 -22.01 -2.66 -22.15
N LYS A 225 -23.00 -3.49 -22.44
CA LYS A 225 -23.98 -3.29 -23.54
C LYS A 225 -25.25 -2.56 -23.10
N ALA A 226 -25.44 -2.38 -21.77
CA ALA A 226 -26.59 -1.66 -21.27
C ALA A 226 -26.37 -0.16 -21.48
N THR A 227 -27.12 0.44 -22.37
CA THR A 227 -27.15 1.87 -22.61
C THR A 227 -28.27 2.52 -21.83
N TYR A 228 -27.98 3.56 -21.06
CA TYR A 228 -28.97 4.43 -20.46
C TYR A 228 -29.45 5.42 -21.55
N SER A 229 -30.46 5.05 -22.31
CA SER A 229 -31.18 6.00 -23.17
C SER A 229 -32.44 6.45 -22.46
N LEU A 230 -32.63 7.78 -22.34
CA LEU A 230 -33.87 8.39 -21.88
C LEU A 230 -34.98 8.22 -22.95
N TYR A 231 -34.60 7.88 -24.19
CA TYR A 231 -35.48 7.64 -25.30
C TYR A 231 -35.42 6.14 -25.65
N PRO A 232 -36.57 5.51 -25.96
CA PRO A 232 -36.57 4.15 -26.46
C PRO A 232 -35.71 4.08 -27.73
N ILE A 233 -34.80 3.11 -27.80
CA ILE A 233 -34.03 2.84 -29.00
C ILE A 233 -35.06 2.46 -30.07
N GLN A 234 -35.26 3.32 -31.06
CA GLN A 234 -35.97 2.95 -32.24
C GLN A 234 -35.14 1.87 -32.94
N ASN A 235 -35.61 0.61 -32.89
CA ASN A 235 -35.04 -0.42 -33.72
C ASN A 235 -35.22 0.06 -35.16
N GLU A 236 -34.14 0.42 -35.83
CA GLU A 236 -34.16 0.57 -37.27
C GLU A 236 -34.69 -0.76 -37.84
N SER A 237 -35.95 -0.73 -38.21
CA SER A 237 -36.57 -1.82 -38.94
C SER A 237 -35.70 -2.05 -40.17
N LYS A 238 -35.19 -3.27 -40.33
CA LYS A 238 -34.52 -3.72 -41.53
C LYS A 238 -35.40 -3.28 -42.69
N ALA A 239 -34.91 -2.31 -43.45
CA ALA A 239 -35.53 -1.95 -44.72
C ALA A 239 -35.55 -3.20 -45.60
N ALA A 240 -36.74 -3.68 -45.86
CA ALA A 240 -36.96 -4.79 -46.80
C ALA A 240 -36.41 -4.34 -48.15
N SER A 241 -35.42 -5.05 -48.67
CA SER A 241 -34.98 -4.91 -50.05
C SER A 241 -36.18 -5.17 -50.97
N PRO A 242 -36.48 -4.31 -51.94
CA PRO A 242 -37.52 -4.65 -52.93
C PRO A 242 -36.98 -5.75 -53.84
N CYS A 243 -37.70 -6.86 -53.90
CA CYS A 243 -37.58 -7.84 -54.99
C CYS A 243 -37.96 -7.20 -56.31
N SER A 244 -37.10 -7.27 -57.26
CA SER A 244 -37.38 -7.22 -58.72
C SER A 244 -36.50 -8.22 -59.43
#